data_59a1dd34c466a9da80ca3c0b5daf3d49
#
_entry.id   59a1dd34c466a9da80ca3c0b5daf3d49
#
_cell.length_a   1.000
_cell.length_b   1.000
_cell.length_c   1.000
_cell.angle_alpha   90.00
_cell.angle_beta   90.00
_cell.angle_gamma   90.00
#
_symmetry.space_group_name_H-M   'P 1'
#
loop_
_entity.id
_entity.type
_entity.pdbx_description
1 polymer ?
#
loop_
_entity_poly.entity_id
_entity_poly.type
_entity_poly.pdbx_seq_one_letter_code
_entity_poly.pdbx_strand_id
1 'polypeptide(L)'
;MKLGCLSYINAFPVTLGLELGEVEFQGERISAEPTRLNALTRRGELDITAISSIEYLSCWQTYRVVEGVALSSPGAVLSVRLFSRIPLAELPGRRVAVTTASA
;
A
#
# COMPACT_ATOMS: atom_id res chain seq x y z
N MET A 1 -7.89 -15.83 10.56
CA MET A 1 -7.93 -14.66 9.68
C MET A 1 -6.54 -14.03 9.62
N LYS A 2 -6.09 -13.60 8.44
CA LYS A 2 -4.78 -12.97 8.22
C LYS A 2 -4.95 -11.52 7.76
N LEU A 3 -4.40 -10.60 8.55
CA LEU A 3 -4.46 -9.16 8.31
C LEU A 3 -3.10 -8.65 7.84
N GLY A 4 -3.05 -8.08 6.64
CA GLY A 4 -1.88 -7.36 6.14
C GLY A 4 -1.86 -5.92 6.63
N CYS A 5 -0.79 -5.53 7.31
CA CYS A 5 -0.59 -4.18 7.82
C CYS A 5 0.54 -3.49 7.04
N LEU A 6 0.28 -2.30 6.54
CA LEU A 6 1.33 -1.48 5.92
C LEU A 6 2.34 -1.02 6.97
N SER A 7 3.63 -1.26 6.69
CA SER A 7 4.73 -0.85 7.56
C SER A 7 5.08 0.64 7.48
N TYR A 8 4.22 1.45 6.88
CA TYR A 8 4.44 2.89 6.69
C TYR A 8 3.66 3.72 7.71
N ILE A 9 4.28 4.78 8.17
CA ILE A 9 3.71 5.65 9.21
C ILE A 9 2.37 6.29 8.83
N ASN A 10 2.15 6.55 7.55
CA ASN A 10 0.88 7.10 7.07
C ASN A 10 -0.29 6.11 7.18
N ALA A 11 -0.01 4.82 7.28
CA ALA A 11 -1.02 3.79 7.50
C ALA A 11 -1.28 3.52 9.00
N PHE A 12 -0.40 3.99 9.88
CA PHE A 12 -0.48 3.74 11.32
C PHE A 12 -1.83 4.12 11.95
N PRO A 13 -2.48 5.25 11.60
CA PRO A 13 -3.80 5.57 12.15
C PRO A 13 -4.87 4.49 11.90
N VAL A 14 -4.76 3.74 10.80
CA VAL A 14 -5.72 2.66 10.47
C VAL A 14 -5.54 1.45 11.39
N THR A 15 -4.32 1.19 11.86
CA THR A 15 -4.00 0.04 12.71
C THR A 15 -3.77 0.42 14.16
N LEU A 16 -3.87 1.69 14.52
CA LEU A 16 -3.49 2.22 15.84
C LEU A 16 -4.22 1.50 16.98
N GLY A 17 -5.52 1.30 16.90
CA GLY A 17 -6.29 0.61 17.93
C GLY A 17 -5.83 -0.83 18.16
N LEU A 18 -5.36 -1.50 17.09
CA LEU A 18 -4.77 -2.84 17.19
C LEU A 18 -3.38 -2.82 17.84
N GLU A 19 -2.58 -1.78 17.55
CA GLU A 19 -1.24 -1.64 18.11
C GLU A 19 -1.26 -1.26 19.60
N LEU A 20 -2.25 -0.47 20.00
CA LEU A 20 -2.46 -0.10 21.40
C LEU A 20 -3.19 -1.18 22.22
N GLY A 21 -3.69 -2.23 21.58
CA GLY A 21 -4.49 -3.26 22.24
C GLY A 21 -5.92 -2.81 22.62
N GLU A 22 -6.38 -1.69 22.07
CA GLU A 22 -7.75 -1.19 22.27
C GLU A 22 -8.77 -1.98 21.46
N VAL A 23 -8.31 -2.63 20.38
CA VAL A 23 -9.11 -3.50 19.53
C VAL A 23 -8.50 -4.89 19.55
N GLU A 24 -9.27 -5.87 19.98
CA GLU A 24 -8.84 -7.27 19.96
C GLU A 24 -8.93 -7.84 18.55
N PHE A 25 -7.88 -8.48 18.07
CA PHE A 25 -7.84 -9.14 16.78
C PHE A 25 -7.43 -10.60 16.94
N GLN A 26 -8.35 -11.50 16.63
CA GLN A 26 -8.09 -12.93 16.66
C GLN A 26 -7.59 -13.41 15.30
N GLY A 27 -6.29 -13.38 15.09
CA GLY A 27 -5.68 -13.78 13.85
C GLY A 27 -4.20 -13.46 13.75
N GLU A 28 -3.63 -13.72 12.60
CA GLU A 28 -2.23 -13.41 12.27
C GLU A 28 -2.14 -12.00 11.65
N ARG A 29 -1.22 -11.18 12.14
CA ARG A 29 -0.90 -9.87 11.54
C ARG A 29 0.43 -9.95 10.82
N ILE A 30 0.45 -9.55 9.55
CA ILE A 30 1.63 -9.56 8.70
C ILE A 30 1.94 -8.12 8.31
N SER A 31 3.00 -7.54 8.89
CA SER A 31 3.50 -6.23 8.52
C SER A 31 4.46 -6.32 7.33
N ALA A 32 4.18 -5.55 6.29
CA ALA A 32 5.04 -5.53 5.11
C ALA A 32 4.85 -4.25 4.28
N GLU A 33 5.73 -4.08 3.31
CA GLU A 33 5.66 -3.03 2.30
C GLU A 33 4.53 -3.29 1.28
N PRO A 34 4.01 -2.26 0.60
CA PRO A 34 2.91 -2.37 -0.35
C PRO A 34 3.10 -3.47 -1.40
N THR A 35 4.27 -3.55 -2.01
CA THR A 35 4.56 -4.56 -3.05
C THR A 35 4.40 -5.99 -2.53
N ARG A 36 4.88 -6.25 -1.31
CA ARG A 36 4.76 -7.57 -0.68
C ARG A 36 3.31 -7.88 -0.31
N LEU A 37 2.58 -6.92 0.27
CA LEU A 37 1.16 -7.10 0.60
C LEU A 37 0.33 -7.37 -0.65
N ASN A 38 0.53 -6.61 -1.73
CA ASN A 38 -0.13 -6.86 -3.01
C ASN A 38 0.13 -8.30 -3.51
N ALA A 39 1.38 -8.76 -3.44
CA ALA A 39 1.74 -10.11 -3.87
C ALA A 39 1.09 -11.20 -3.01
N LEU A 40 1.04 -11.03 -1.68
CA LEU A 40 0.38 -11.95 -0.76
C LEU A 40 -1.14 -11.98 -1.00
N THR A 41 -1.75 -10.83 -1.22
CA THR A 41 -3.19 -10.69 -1.51
C THR A 41 -3.56 -11.40 -2.82
N ARG A 42 -2.77 -11.19 -3.86
CA ARG A 42 -2.98 -11.81 -5.17
C ARG A 42 -2.92 -13.35 -5.10
N ARG A 43 -2.13 -13.90 -4.19
CA ARG A 43 -2.04 -15.34 -3.93
C ARG A 43 -3.12 -15.86 -2.97
N GLY A 44 -3.99 -14.99 -2.46
CA GLY A 44 -5.02 -15.38 -1.49
C GLY A 44 -4.46 -15.73 -0.10
N GLU A 45 -3.26 -15.24 0.22
CA GLU A 45 -2.60 -15.50 1.50
C GLU A 45 -2.99 -14.49 2.60
N LEU A 46 -3.71 -13.44 2.25
CA LEU A 46 -4.28 -12.45 3.18
C LEU A 46 -5.80 -12.36 2.99
N ASP A 47 -6.51 -12.25 4.11
CA ASP A 47 -7.96 -12.08 4.11
C ASP A 47 -8.36 -10.60 4.03
N ILE A 48 -7.63 -9.74 4.72
CA ILE A 48 -7.85 -8.28 4.76
C ILE A 48 -6.49 -7.58 4.68
N THR A 49 -6.38 -6.56 3.85
CA THR A 49 -5.17 -5.71 3.78
C THR A 49 -5.44 -4.41 3.04
N ALA A 50 -4.60 -3.40 3.28
CA ALA A 50 -4.50 -2.27 2.40
C ALA A 50 -3.67 -2.65 1.16
N ILE A 51 -4.21 -2.38 -0.02
CA ILE A 51 -3.52 -2.58 -1.31
C ILE A 51 -3.45 -1.27 -2.09
N SER A 52 -2.58 -1.18 -3.07
CA SER A 52 -2.53 -0.02 -3.94
C SER A 52 -3.78 0.06 -4.83
N SER A 53 -4.17 1.27 -5.21
CA SER A 53 -5.27 1.48 -6.16
C SER A 53 -5.03 0.78 -7.50
N ILE A 54 -3.78 0.73 -7.97
CA ILE A 54 -3.44 0.03 -9.21
C ILE A 54 -3.59 -1.49 -9.08
N GLU A 55 -3.27 -2.06 -7.92
CA GLU A 55 -3.51 -3.48 -7.63
C GLU A 55 -5.00 -3.78 -7.65
N TYR A 56 -5.80 -2.94 -6.98
CA TYR A 56 -7.25 -3.09 -7.01
C TYR A 56 -7.80 -3.02 -8.43
N LEU A 57 -7.43 -2.00 -9.21
CA LEU A 57 -7.91 -1.84 -10.59
C LEU A 57 -7.53 -3.02 -11.50
N SER A 58 -6.38 -3.64 -11.26
CA SER A 58 -5.92 -4.78 -12.04
C SER A 58 -6.69 -6.07 -11.75
N CYS A 59 -7.25 -6.21 -10.56
CA CYS A 59 -7.90 -7.44 -10.08
C CYS A 59 -9.24 -7.17 -9.37
N TRP A 60 -9.92 -6.08 -9.69
CA TRP A 60 -11.13 -5.60 -8.99
C TRP A 60 -12.25 -6.63 -8.88
N GLN A 61 -12.35 -7.54 -9.83
CA GLN A 61 -13.36 -8.61 -9.81
C GLN A 61 -13.14 -9.62 -8.67
N THR A 62 -11.91 -9.74 -8.20
CA THR A 62 -11.52 -10.69 -7.15
C THR A 62 -11.64 -10.09 -5.76
N TYR A 63 -11.47 -8.76 -5.65
CA TYR A 63 -11.40 -8.08 -4.38
C TYR A 63 -12.74 -7.49 -3.93
N ARG A 64 -12.92 -7.38 -2.62
CA ARG A 64 -14.00 -6.62 -2.00
C ARG A 64 -13.39 -5.45 -1.24
N VAL A 65 -13.97 -4.27 -1.40
CA VAL A 65 -13.54 -3.07 -0.69
C VAL A 65 -14.25 -3.00 0.65
N VAL A 66 -13.48 -2.74 1.72
CA VAL A 66 -14.04 -2.37 3.02
C VAL A 66 -14.41 -0.90 2.95
N GLU A 67 -15.69 -0.59 3.10
CA GLU A 67 -16.19 0.78 3.00
C GLU A 67 -15.72 1.66 4.18
N GLY A 68 -15.57 2.95 3.92
CA GLY A 68 -15.26 3.95 4.94
C GLY A 68 -13.80 4.04 5.36
N VAL A 69 -12.91 3.20 4.82
CA VAL A 69 -11.47 3.23 5.16
C VAL A 69 -10.63 3.33 3.90
N ALA A 70 -9.87 4.42 3.78
CA ALA A 70 -8.91 4.61 2.69
C ALA A 70 -7.76 5.51 3.12
N LEU A 71 -6.59 5.31 2.51
CA LEU A 71 -5.47 6.23 2.58
C LEU A 71 -5.48 7.08 1.32
N SER A 72 -5.78 8.35 1.46
CA SER A 72 -5.88 9.29 0.34
C SER A 72 -5.20 10.61 0.65
N SER A 73 -4.90 11.38 -0.38
CA SER A 73 -4.40 12.75 -0.27
C SER A 73 -5.35 13.70 -0.99
N PRO A 74 -5.79 14.80 -0.36
CA PRO A 74 -6.66 15.78 -1.01
C PRO A 74 -5.92 16.65 -2.03
N GLY A 75 -4.60 16.51 -2.16
CA GLY A 75 -3.74 17.29 -3.05
C GLY A 75 -2.50 16.53 -3.46
N ALA A 76 -1.44 17.27 -3.80
CA ALA A 76 -0.17 16.68 -4.22
C ALA A 76 0.43 15.75 -3.17
N VAL A 77 0.82 14.56 -3.60
CA VAL A 77 1.52 13.59 -2.74
C VAL A 77 3.00 13.97 -2.68
N LEU A 78 3.44 14.46 -1.52
CA LEU A 78 4.81 14.95 -1.34
C LEU A 78 5.84 13.83 -1.09
N SER A 79 5.40 12.65 -0.69
CA SER A 79 6.25 11.50 -0.37
C SER A 79 6.68 10.67 -1.59
N VAL A 80 5.99 10.85 -2.73
CA VAL A 80 6.35 10.17 -3.99
C VAL A 80 6.87 11.21 -4.97
N ARG A 81 8.18 11.14 -5.27
CA ARG A 81 8.85 12.14 -6.07
C ARG A 81 9.80 11.53 -7.08
N LEU A 82 9.90 12.16 -8.23
CA LEU A 82 10.95 11.92 -9.19
C LEU A 82 12.08 12.93 -8.95
N PHE A 83 13.27 12.43 -8.64
CA PHE A 83 14.49 13.25 -8.54
C PHE A 83 15.28 13.12 -9.83
N SER A 84 15.59 14.23 -10.46
CA SER A 84 16.36 14.26 -11.70
C SER A 84 17.37 15.40 -11.69
N ARG A 85 18.55 15.16 -12.33
CA ARG A 85 19.56 16.20 -12.57
C ARG A 85 19.31 16.97 -13.87
N ILE A 86 18.34 16.52 -14.67
CA ILE A 86 17.97 17.14 -15.95
C ILE A 86 16.48 17.43 -15.95
N PRO A 87 16.01 18.36 -16.79
CA PRO A 87 14.58 18.64 -16.95
C PRO A 87 13.78 17.40 -17.34
N LEU A 88 12.52 17.34 -16.89
CA LEU A 88 11.62 16.21 -17.17
C LEU A 88 11.47 15.94 -18.68
N ALA A 89 11.46 16.99 -19.50
CA ALA A 89 11.35 16.89 -20.95
C ALA A 89 12.53 16.16 -21.62
N GLU A 90 13.69 16.06 -20.94
CA GLU A 90 14.90 15.39 -21.43
C GLU A 90 15.04 13.95 -20.93
N LEU A 91 14.07 13.43 -20.18
CA LEU A 91 14.08 12.06 -19.65
C LEU A 91 13.72 10.97 -20.67
N PRO A 92 12.94 11.21 -21.74
CA PRO A 92 12.61 10.16 -22.70
C PRO A 92 13.88 9.43 -23.20
N GLY A 93 13.87 8.09 -23.17
CA GLY A 93 15.00 7.25 -23.52
C GLY A 93 16.12 7.13 -22.48
N ARG A 94 16.01 7.79 -21.33
CA ARG A 94 16.95 7.66 -20.21
C ARG A 94 16.57 6.53 -19.26
N ARG A 95 17.57 6.02 -18.53
CA ARG A 95 17.31 5.04 -17.47
C ARG A 95 16.80 5.74 -16.23
N VAL A 96 15.72 5.23 -15.66
CA VAL A 96 15.12 5.71 -14.40
C VAL A 96 15.24 4.60 -13.37
N ALA A 97 15.80 4.94 -12.20
CA ALA A 97 15.81 4.03 -11.07
C ALA A 97 14.48 4.14 -10.32
N VAL A 98 13.86 3.01 -10.02
CA VAL A 98 12.63 2.93 -9.24
C VAL A 98 12.85 2.06 -8.01
N THR A 99 12.13 2.38 -6.92
CA THR A 99 12.15 1.54 -5.72
C THR A 99 11.31 0.28 -5.94
N THR A 100 11.73 -0.83 -5.35
CA THR A 100 10.95 -2.08 -5.32
C THR A 100 9.98 -2.15 -4.14
N ALA A 101 10.09 -1.23 -3.19
CA ALA A 101 9.24 -1.20 -1.98
C ALA A 101 7.88 -0.52 -2.22
N SER A 102 7.74 0.25 -3.29
CA SER A 102 6.50 0.94 -3.66
C SER A 102 5.82 0.23 -4.82
N ALA A 103 4.53 0.13 -4.73
CA ALA A 103 3.66 -0.43 -5.77
C ALA A 103 2.87 0.67 -6.48
#